data_2dc89c89321be2b41fd01c131112d563
#
_entry.id   2dc89c89321be2b41fd01c131112d563
#
_cell.length_a   1.000
_cell.length_b   1.000
_cell.length_c   1.000
_cell.angle_alpha   90.00
_cell.angle_beta   90.00
_cell.angle_gamma   90.00
#
_symmetry.space_group_name_H-M   'P 1'
#
loop_
_entity.id
_entity.type
_entity.pdbx_description
1 polymer ?
#
loop_
_entity_poly.entity_id
_entity_poly.type
_entity_poly.pdbx_seq_one_letter_code
_entity_poly.pdbx_strand_id
1 'polypeptide(L)'
;MPTIAYLSKELKLSSLSEADAALYTDKSLMRKFCKEHSISSPAFCKCTNMLKAKEFFRLQQGKCILKPLDSNCSKGVFIIEKENDIDQYWEESIRFSKCDNALLIEQYIEGVEFTVDGIVTPVGHKSLAISEKRHYDYNPSIAYELFFSNHNDNYDYEELRKINNYF
;
A
#
# COMPACT_ATOMS: atom_id res chain seq x y z
N MET A 1 5.35 4.62 13.51
CA MET A 1 4.10 4.05 14.10
C MET A 1 4.40 3.04 15.22
N PRO A 2 5.18 1.96 15.07
CA PRO A 2 5.41 0.99 16.17
C PRO A 2 5.98 1.60 17.45
N THR A 3 6.98 2.48 17.33
CA THR A 3 7.57 3.18 18.49
C THR A 3 6.54 4.01 19.27
N ILE A 4 5.63 4.68 18.56
CA ILE A 4 4.58 5.49 19.20
C ILE A 4 3.62 4.56 19.96
N ALA A 5 3.17 3.48 19.33
CA ALA A 5 2.28 2.51 19.96
C ALA A 5 2.90 1.90 21.23
N TYR A 6 4.17 1.50 21.15
CA TYR A 6 4.92 1.01 22.30
C TYR A 6 5.01 2.02 23.45
N LEU A 7 5.46 3.27 23.16
CA LEU A 7 5.58 4.31 24.17
C LEU A 7 4.23 4.70 24.77
N SER A 8 3.19 4.79 23.96
CA SER A 8 1.85 5.09 24.45
C SER A 8 1.33 4.04 25.40
N LYS A 9 1.59 2.76 25.11
CA LYS A 9 1.24 1.65 26.00
C LYS A 9 1.97 1.75 27.35
N GLU A 10 3.30 1.95 27.32
CA GLU A 10 4.09 2.11 28.55
C GLU A 10 3.65 3.31 29.39
N LEU A 11 3.29 4.39 28.74
CA LEU A 11 2.83 5.63 29.39
C LEU A 11 1.32 5.65 29.69
N LYS A 12 0.59 4.57 29.36
CA LYS A 12 -0.87 4.43 29.53
C LYS A 12 -1.65 5.56 28.83
N LEU A 13 -1.18 5.98 27.66
CA LEU A 13 -1.84 6.95 26.79
C LEU A 13 -2.75 6.25 25.77
N SER A 14 -3.81 6.92 25.36
CA SER A 14 -4.68 6.44 24.28
C SER A 14 -3.92 6.47 22.94
N SER A 15 -3.82 5.32 22.27
CA SER A 15 -3.16 5.19 20.97
C SER A 15 -3.57 3.89 20.30
N LEU A 16 -3.09 3.66 19.07
CA LEU A 16 -3.17 2.37 18.42
C LEU A 16 -2.43 1.30 19.22
N SER A 17 -2.93 0.08 19.20
CA SER A 17 -2.20 -1.06 19.73
C SER A 17 -0.91 -1.33 18.92
N GLU A 18 0.04 -2.05 19.50
CA GLU A 18 1.25 -2.46 18.77
C GLU A 18 0.91 -3.35 17.57
N ALA A 19 -0.12 -4.20 17.69
CA ALA A 19 -0.61 -5.05 16.60
C ALA A 19 -1.19 -4.23 15.46
N ASP A 20 -2.03 -3.23 15.75
CA ASP A 20 -2.58 -2.33 14.73
C ASP A 20 -1.47 -1.52 14.06
N ALA A 21 -0.52 -1.00 14.85
CA ALA A 21 0.62 -0.27 14.32
C ALA A 21 1.48 -1.13 13.37
N ALA A 22 1.60 -2.43 13.62
CA ALA A 22 2.27 -3.37 12.73
C ALA A 22 1.51 -3.52 11.40
N LEU A 23 0.17 -3.63 11.42
CA LEU A 23 -0.66 -3.70 10.21
C LEU A 23 -0.46 -2.46 9.30
N TYR A 24 -0.30 -1.28 9.89
CA TYR A 24 -0.04 -0.05 9.14
C TYR A 24 1.42 0.14 8.69
N THR A 25 2.32 -0.75 9.11
CA THR A 25 3.75 -0.64 8.80
C THR A 25 4.20 -1.72 7.82
N ASP A 26 3.82 -2.97 8.06
CA ASP A 26 4.15 -4.12 7.20
C ASP A 26 3.03 -4.36 6.18
N LYS A 27 3.35 -4.12 4.90
CA LYS A 27 2.41 -4.28 3.79
C LYS A 27 1.93 -5.72 3.64
N SER A 28 2.73 -6.72 4.01
CA SER A 28 2.31 -8.12 3.94
C SER A 28 1.26 -8.47 5.00
N LEU A 29 1.39 -7.91 6.20
CA LEU A 29 0.39 -8.05 7.26
C LEU A 29 -0.91 -7.32 6.87
N MET A 30 -0.79 -6.11 6.32
CA MET A 30 -1.95 -5.37 5.81
C MET A 30 -2.72 -6.18 4.75
N ARG A 31 -2.03 -6.75 3.76
CA ARG A 31 -2.66 -7.56 2.71
C ARG A 31 -3.30 -8.84 3.25
N LYS A 32 -2.64 -9.47 4.21
CA LYS A 32 -3.19 -10.65 4.89
C LYS A 32 -4.47 -10.30 5.65
N PHE A 33 -4.47 -9.21 6.39
CA PHE A 33 -5.64 -8.69 7.09
C PHE A 33 -6.80 -8.41 6.12
N CYS A 34 -6.54 -7.69 5.02
CA CYS A 34 -7.55 -7.44 3.99
C CYS A 34 -8.17 -8.75 3.48
N LYS A 35 -7.36 -9.75 3.17
CA LYS A 35 -7.82 -11.06 2.70
C LYS A 35 -8.69 -11.78 3.73
N GLU A 36 -8.28 -11.78 5.00
CA GLU A 36 -9.00 -12.43 6.11
C GLU A 36 -10.34 -11.79 6.40
N HIS A 37 -10.47 -10.48 6.13
CA HIS A 37 -11.70 -9.70 6.35
C HIS A 37 -12.49 -9.41 5.06
N SER A 38 -12.16 -10.09 3.96
CA SER A 38 -12.84 -9.93 2.67
C SER A 38 -12.81 -8.48 2.13
N ILE A 39 -11.78 -7.71 2.52
CA ILE A 39 -11.52 -6.38 1.98
C ILE A 39 -10.80 -6.53 0.64
N SER A 40 -11.34 -5.88 -0.39
CA SER A 40 -10.76 -5.92 -1.74
C SER A 40 -9.32 -5.44 -1.73
N SER A 41 -8.41 -6.23 -2.28
CA SER A 41 -6.99 -5.91 -2.38
C SER A 41 -6.35 -6.69 -3.53
N PRO A 42 -5.24 -6.20 -4.12
CA PRO A 42 -4.54 -6.94 -5.15
C PRO A 42 -4.05 -8.30 -4.65
N ALA A 43 -3.96 -9.27 -5.56
CA ALA A 43 -3.26 -10.51 -5.27
C ALA A 43 -1.80 -10.21 -4.88
N PHE A 44 -1.24 -10.92 -3.91
CA PHE A 44 0.08 -10.64 -3.36
C PHE A 44 0.83 -11.88 -2.90
N CYS A 45 2.15 -11.75 -2.80
CA CYS A 45 3.01 -12.75 -2.20
C CYS A 45 4.16 -12.07 -1.42
N LYS A 46 4.38 -12.48 -0.17
CA LYS A 46 5.61 -12.16 0.58
C LYS A 46 6.71 -13.11 0.11
N CYS A 47 7.77 -12.59 -0.47
CA CYS A 47 8.86 -13.31 -1.08
C CYS A 47 10.15 -13.12 -0.29
N THR A 48 10.78 -14.21 0.13
CA THR A 48 12.09 -14.24 0.79
C THR A 48 13.23 -14.50 -0.20
N ASN A 49 12.92 -14.77 -1.47
CA ASN A 49 13.87 -14.96 -2.54
C ASN A 49 13.22 -14.66 -3.91
N MET A 50 14.06 -14.46 -4.91
CA MET A 50 13.64 -14.15 -6.29
C MET A 50 12.81 -15.24 -6.94
N LEU A 51 13.09 -16.52 -6.66
CA LEU A 51 12.36 -17.63 -7.25
C LEU A 51 10.87 -17.56 -6.94
N LYS A 52 10.53 -17.30 -5.67
CA LYS A 52 9.15 -17.14 -5.23
C LYS A 52 8.46 -15.93 -5.88
N ALA A 53 9.19 -14.83 -6.09
CA ALA A 53 8.66 -13.68 -6.80
C ALA A 53 8.39 -13.97 -8.27
N LYS A 54 9.30 -14.71 -8.95
CA LYS A 54 9.12 -15.15 -10.35
C LYS A 54 7.96 -16.12 -10.51
N GLU A 55 7.78 -17.06 -9.59
CA GLU A 55 6.63 -17.96 -9.58
C GLU A 55 5.31 -17.16 -9.49
N PHE A 56 5.24 -16.19 -8.57
CA PHE A 56 4.07 -15.33 -8.45
C PHE A 56 3.81 -14.54 -9.73
N PHE A 57 4.85 -13.92 -10.32
CA PHE A 57 4.75 -13.15 -11.56
C PHE A 57 4.17 -13.99 -12.71
N ARG A 58 4.67 -15.22 -12.90
CA ARG A 58 4.16 -16.15 -13.93
C ARG A 58 2.68 -16.47 -13.75
N LEU A 59 2.22 -16.61 -12.49
CA LEU A 59 0.81 -16.91 -12.19
C LEU A 59 -0.12 -15.71 -12.43
N GLN A 60 0.37 -14.48 -12.29
CA GLN A 60 -0.46 -13.28 -12.47
C GLN A 60 -0.73 -12.95 -13.95
N GLN A 61 0.10 -13.41 -14.88
CA GLN A 61 -0.05 -13.16 -16.32
C GLN A 61 -0.18 -11.67 -16.70
N GLY A 62 0.44 -10.77 -15.93
CA GLY A 62 0.38 -9.32 -16.11
C GLY A 62 1.43 -8.59 -15.30
N LYS A 63 1.41 -7.26 -15.38
CA LYS A 63 2.32 -6.43 -14.60
C LYS A 63 2.16 -6.66 -13.10
N CYS A 64 3.28 -6.57 -12.39
CA CYS A 64 3.32 -6.63 -10.93
C CYS A 64 4.06 -5.43 -10.35
N ILE A 65 3.91 -5.23 -9.05
CA ILE A 65 4.73 -4.30 -8.26
C ILE A 65 5.61 -5.11 -7.32
N LEU A 66 6.91 -4.83 -7.34
CA LEU A 66 7.87 -5.34 -6.36
C LEU A 66 8.22 -4.20 -5.41
N LYS A 67 8.14 -4.45 -4.10
CA LYS A 67 8.37 -3.40 -3.09
C LYS A 67 8.80 -3.95 -1.74
N PRO A 68 9.54 -3.16 -0.92
CA PRO A 68 9.84 -3.54 0.47
C PRO A 68 8.57 -3.59 1.31
N LEU A 69 8.59 -4.42 2.37
CA LEU A 69 7.45 -4.57 3.27
C LEU A 69 7.15 -3.29 4.05
N ASP A 70 8.17 -2.55 4.44
CA ASP A 70 8.11 -1.49 5.44
C ASP A 70 8.72 -0.14 5.01
N SER A 71 9.02 0.03 3.72
CA SER A 71 9.49 1.32 3.18
C SER A 71 8.35 2.32 2.96
N ASN A 72 8.70 3.60 2.99
CA ASN A 72 7.81 4.73 2.75
C ASN A 72 8.28 5.54 1.53
N CYS A 73 7.42 6.42 1.03
CA CYS A 73 7.72 7.37 -0.05
C CYS A 73 8.21 6.69 -1.32
N SER A 74 7.58 5.60 -1.71
CA SER A 74 7.88 4.83 -2.94
C SER A 74 9.33 4.35 -3.09
N LYS A 75 10.12 4.36 -2.01
CA LYS A 75 11.51 3.90 -2.04
C LYS A 75 11.55 2.38 -2.24
N GLY A 76 12.29 1.95 -3.28
CA GLY A 76 12.43 0.54 -3.62
C GLY A 76 11.17 -0.08 -4.25
N VAL A 77 10.29 0.74 -4.81
CA VAL A 77 9.07 0.29 -5.50
C VAL A 77 9.35 0.25 -7.00
N PHE A 78 9.14 -0.91 -7.62
CA PHE A 78 9.39 -1.14 -9.04
C PHE A 78 8.21 -1.82 -9.71
N ILE A 79 7.86 -1.36 -10.92
CA ILE A 79 6.92 -2.04 -11.80
C ILE A 79 7.68 -3.16 -12.52
N ILE A 80 7.13 -4.36 -12.48
CA ILE A 80 7.66 -5.56 -13.10
C ILE A 80 6.79 -5.87 -14.31
N GLU A 81 7.33 -5.68 -15.50
CA GLU A 81 6.65 -5.96 -16.77
C GLU A 81 7.06 -7.31 -17.37
N LYS A 82 8.25 -7.77 -17.05
CA LYS A 82 8.81 -9.05 -17.46
C LYS A 82 9.58 -9.70 -16.32
N GLU A 83 9.71 -11.01 -16.37
CA GLU A 83 10.33 -11.79 -15.29
C GLU A 83 11.76 -11.34 -14.95
N ASN A 84 12.55 -10.97 -15.96
CA ASN A 84 13.93 -10.51 -15.76
C ASN A 84 14.03 -9.17 -14.99
N ASP A 85 12.96 -8.39 -14.92
CA ASP A 85 12.94 -7.16 -14.11
C ASP A 85 13.10 -7.49 -12.63
N ILE A 86 12.66 -8.70 -12.20
CA ILE A 86 12.84 -9.17 -10.82
C ILE A 86 14.33 -9.30 -10.50
N ASP A 87 15.13 -9.88 -11.42
CA ASP A 87 16.57 -10.00 -11.23
C ASP A 87 17.25 -8.63 -11.13
N GLN A 88 16.79 -7.68 -11.95
CA GLN A 88 17.34 -6.34 -12.02
C GLN A 88 17.06 -5.55 -10.74
N TYR A 89 15.83 -5.62 -10.22
CA TYR A 89 15.37 -4.71 -9.15
C TYR A 89 15.38 -5.34 -7.75
N TRP A 90 15.58 -6.64 -7.61
CA TRP A 90 15.53 -7.34 -6.33
C TRP A 90 16.47 -6.74 -5.29
N GLU A 91 17.77 -6.64 -5.64
CA GLU A 91 18.80 -6.14 -4.74
C GLU A 91 18.61 -4.66 -4.39
N GLU A 92 18.13 -3.87 -5.32
CA GLU A 92 17.83 -2.48 -5.07
C GLU A 92 16.63 -2.34 -4.13
N SER A 93 15.56 -3.08 -4.37
CA SER A 93 14.37 -3.05 -3.53
C SER A 93 14.66 -3.50 -2.09
N ILE A 94 15.42 -4.60 -1.91
CA ILE A 94 15.72 -5.17 -0.59
C ILE A 94 16.53 -4.22 0.30
N ARG A 95 17.37 -3.35 -0.28
CA ARG A 95 18.14 -2.34 0.47
C ARG A 95 17.27 -1.36 1.24
N PHE A 96 16.04 -1.18 0.83
CA PHE A 96 15.07 -0.31 1.50
C PHE A 96 14.20 -1.05 2.51
N SER A 97 14.32 -2.38 2.62
CA SER A 97 13.64 -3.16 3.66
C SER A 97 14.37 -2.99 4.99
N LYS A 98 13.66 -2.66 6.04
CA LYS A 98 14.21 -2.46 7.39
C LYS A 98 14.03 -3.70 8.27
N CYS A 99 13.01 -4.49 7.96
CA CYS A 99 12.65 -5.71 8.66
C CYS A 99 12.68 -6.85 7.65
N ASP A 100 13.07 -8.04 8.05
CA ASP A 100 13.08 -9.26 7.22
C ASP A 100 13.68 -9.05 5.82
N ASN A 101 14.65 -9.80 5.42
CA ASN A 101 15.15 -9.83 4.03
C ASN A 101 14.09 -10.39 3.07
N ALA A 102 12.93 -9.71 2.99
CA ALA A 102 11.78 -10.11 2.21
C ALA A 102 11.15 -8.91 1.52
N LEU A 103 10.60 -9.16 0.33
CA LEU A 103 9.84 -8.19 -0.46
C LEU A 103 8.39 -8.63 -0.61
N LEU A 104 7.53 -7.70 -0.92
CA LEU A 104 6.19 -7.95 -1.40
C LEU A 104 6.18 -7.84 -2.91
N ILE A 105 5.66 -8.85 -3.59
CA ILE A 105 5.22 -8.74 -4.97
C ILE A 105 3.69 -8.79 -5.00
N GLU A 106 3.08 -7.89 -5.74
CA GLU A 106 1.62 -7.83 -5.86
C GLU A 106 1.19 -7.50 -7.29
N GLN A 107 -0.02 -7.85 -7.63
CA GLN A 107 -0.64 -7.49 -8.89
C GLN A 107 -0.62 -5.96 -9.06
N TYR A 108 -0.21 -5.49 -10.23
CA TYR A 108 -0.35 -4.09 -10.61
C TYR A 108 -1.82 -3.80 -10.95
N ILE A 109 -2.38 -2.79 -10.32
CA ILE A 109 -3.75 -2.33 -10.62
C ILE A 109 -3.63 -1.09 -11.49
N GLU A 110 -4.13 -1.17 -12.72
CA GLU A 110 -4.26 -0.02 -13.61
C GLU A 110 -5.49 0.78 -13.22
N GLY A 111 -5.36 2.10 -13.19
CA GLY A 111 -6.47 2.99 -12.85
C GLY A 111 -6.00 4.30 -12.27
N VAL A 112 -6.96 5.11 -11.85
CA VAL A 112 -6.70 6.38 -11.17
C VAL A 112 -6.51 6.13 -9.68
N GLU A 113 -5.44 6.67 -9.13
CA GLU A 113 -5.15 6.56 -7.70
C GLU A 113 -5.77 7.72 -6.93
N PHE A 114 -6.51 7.38 -5.89
CA PHE A 114 -7.07 8.35 -4.95
C PHE A 114 -6.44 8.20 -3.56
N THR A 115 -6.27 9.32 -2.89
CA THR A 115 -6.00 9.37 -1.45
C THR A 115 -7.27 9.77 -0.72
N VAL A 116 -7.61 9.02 0.31
CA VAL A 116 -8.72 9.34 1.20
C VAL A 116 -8.17 9.72 2.57
N ASP A 117 -8.42 10.95 2.99
CA ASP A 117 -8.09 11.43 4.32
C ASP A 117 -9.31 11.32 5.22
N GLY A 118 -9.12 10.82 6.43
CA GLY A 118 -10.19 10.63 7.38
C GLY A 118 -9.73 10.68 8.83
N ILE A 119 -10.70 10.68 9.72
CA ILE A 119 -10.49 10.59 11.16
C ILE A 119 -11.21 9.36 11.72
N VAL A 120 -10.59 8.75 12.71
CA VAL A 120 -11.20 7.68 13.52
C VAL A 120 -11.58 8.27 14.89
N THR A 121 -12.81 8.02 15.29
CA THR A 121 -13.37 8.49 16.57
C THR A 121 -13.96 7.29 17.33
N PRO A 122 -14.29 7.43 18.62
CA PRO A 122 -14.97 6.37 19.37
C PRO A 122 -16.31 5.92 18.79
N VAL A 123 -16.92 6.75 17.94
CA VAL A 123 -18.24 6.44 17.32
C VAL A 123 -18.11 5.97 15.86
N GLY A 124 -16.90 5.79 15.37
CA GLY A 124 -16.63 5.30 14.01
C GLY A 124 -15.60 6.18 13.28
N HIS A 125 -15.41 5.88 12.00
CA HIS A 125 -14.55 6.68 11.13
C HIS A 125 -15.36 7.64 10.26
N LYS A 126 -14.72 8.70 9.80
CA LYS A 126 -15.30 9.68 8.88
C LYS A 126 -14.28 10.11 7.86
N SER A 127 -14.60 9.90 6.58
CA SER A 127 -13.82 10.46 5.47
C SER A 127 -14.01 11.97 5.39
N LEU A 128 -12.92 12.71 5.31
CA LEU A 128 -12.90 14.17 5.27
C LEU A 128 -12.67 14.70 3.87
N ALA A 129 -11.71 14.12 3.16
CA ALA A 129 -11.31 14.56 1.83
C ALA A 129 -10.92 13.37 0.95
N ILE A 130 -11.13 13.51 -0.35
CA ILE A 130 -10.67 12.58 -1.37
C ILE A 130 -9.89 13.40 -2.40
N SER A 131 -8.67 12.99 -2.70
CA SER A 131 -7.80 13.66 -3.66
C SER A 131 -7.33 12.67 -4.71
N GLU A 132 -7.38 13.07 -5.97
CA GLU A 132 -6.75 12.34 -7.07
C GLU A 132 -5.23 12.52 -6.99
N LYS A 133 -4.48 11.42 -7.08
CA LYS A 133 -3.02 11.47 -7.17
C LYS A 133 -2.61 11.51 -8.63
N ARG A 134 -1.92 12.57 -9.00
CA ARG A 134 -1.35 12.74 -10.34
C ARG A 134 0.12 12.42 -10.31
N HIS A 135 0.53 11.48 -11.16
CA HIS A 135 1.87 10.92 -11.19
C HIS A 135 2.67 11.47 -12.37
N TYR A 136 4.00 11.50 -12.21
CA TYR A 136 4.87 11.82 -13.33
C TYR A 136 4.85 10.70 -14.38
N ASP A 137 4.75 11.06 -15.66
CA ASP A 137 4.77 10.11 -16.78
C ASP A 137 6.06 9.27 -16.79
N TYR A 138 7.19 9.88 -16.44
CA TYR A 138 8.49 9.21 -16.41
C TYR A 138 8.69 8.34 -15.17
N ASN A 139 7.90 8.52 -14.12
CA ASN A 139 7.94 7.71 -12.90
C ASN A 139 6.56 7.65 -12.22
N PRO A 140 5.73 6.68 -12.60
CA PRO A 140 4.37 6.55 -12.07
C PRO A 140 4.33 6.15 -10.58
N SER A 141 5.46 5.86 -9.95
CA SER A 141 5.53 5.61 -8.50
C SER A 141 5.61 6.90 -7.67
N ILE A 142 5.81 8.06 -8.33
CA ILE A 142 5.94 9.35 -7.65
C ILE A 142 4.80 10.27 -8.07
N ALA A 143 3.97 10.66 -7.11
CA ALA A 143 2.95 11.68 -7.32
C ALA A 143 3.58 13.09 -7.23
N TYR A 144 3.23 13.96 -8.17
CA TYR A 144 3.63 15.37 -8.15
C TYR A 144 2.51 16.29 -7.65
N GLU A 145 1.27 15.80 -7.68
CA GLU A 145 0.10 16.57 -7.27
C GLU A 145 -0.94 15.70 -6.57
N LEU A 146 -1.55 16.26 -5.53
CA LEU A 146 -2.80 15.78 -4.95
C LEU A 146 -3.88 16.77 -5.35
N PHE A 147 -4.68 16.41 -6.34
CA PHE A 147 -5.72 17.26 -6.85
C PHE A 147 -7.02 17.04 -6.08
N PHE A 148 -7.42 18.05 -5.33
CA PHE A 148 -8.69 18.07 -4.62
C PHE A 148 -9.70 18.93 -5.38
N SER A 149 -10.85 18.36 -5.72
CA SER A 149 -11.96 19.09 -6.34
C SER A 149 -13.28 18.57 -5.79
N ASN A 150 -14.21 19.48 -5.56
CA ASN A 150 -15.59 19.10 -5.24
C ASN A 150 -16.40 18.74 -6.51
N HIS A 151 -15.88 19.10 -7.68
CA HIS A 151 -16.48 18.77 -8.96
C HIS A 151 -15.39 18.24 -9.91
N ASN A 152 -15.59 17.04 -10.40
CA ASN A 152 -14.77 16.47 -11.44
C ASN A 152 -15.71 15.76 -12.42
N ASP A 153 -15.63 16.13 -13.70
CA ASP A 153 -16.51 15.58 -14.74
C ASP A 153 -16.28 14.08 -14.99
N ASN A 154 -15.16 13.53 -14.48
CA ASN A 154 -14.78 12.14 -14.71
C ASN A 154 -15.14 11.20 -13.54
N TYR A 155 -15.42 11.73 -12.33
CA TYR A 155 -15.65 10.91 -11.14
C TYR A 155 -16.73 11.49 -10.23
N ASP A 156 -17.64 10.62 -9.79
CA ASP A 156 -18.61 10.96 -8.74
C ASP A 156 -17.98 10.80 -7.35
N TYR A 157 -17.59 11.92 -6.73
CA TYR A 157 -17.01 11.94 -5.40
C TYR A 157 -17.95 11.44 -4.31
N GLU A 158 -19.25 11.59 -4.48
CA GLU A 158 -20.23 11.04 -3.52
C GLU A 158 -20.28 9.51 -3.60
N GLU A 159 -20.11 8.94 -4.78
CA GLU A 159 -19.97 7.50 -4.94
C GLU A 159 -18.67 7.00 -4.32
N LEU A 160 -17.54 7.68 -4.56
CA LEU A 160 -16.25 7.35 -3.93
C LEU A 160 -16.32 7.42 -2.40
N ARG A 161 -17.00 8.42 -1.84
CA ARG A 161 -17.24 8.51 -0.40
C ARG A 161 -18.09 7.36 0.14
N LYS A 162 -19.11 6.94 -0.59
CA LYS A 162 -19.93 5.78 -0.21
C LYS A 162 -19.10 4.51 -0.16
N ILE A 163 -18.27 4.28 -1.18
CA ILE A 163 -17.34 3.12 -1.22
C ILE A 163 -16.44 3.14 -0.01
N ASN A 164 -15.85 4.29 0.33
CA ASN A 164 -14.95 4.40 1.47
C ASN A 164 -15.64 4.23 2.83
N ASN A 165 -16.91 4.60 2.96
CA ASN A 165 -17.68 4.43 4.19
C ASN A 165 -18.19 2.98 4.38
N TYR A 166 -17.98 2.10 3.40
CA TYR A 166 -18.31 0.67 3.50
C TYR A 166 -17.21 -0.13 4.22
N PHE A 167 -16.04 0.44 4.40
CA PHE A 167 -14.89 -0.14 5.10
C PHE A 167 -14.64 0.60 6.41
#